data_8b29f5c0bb29af5c8ba6f2e9661f8047
#
_entry.id   8b29f5c0bb29af5c8ba6f2e9661f8047
#
_cell.length_a   1.000
_cell.length_b   1.000
_cell.length_c   1.000
_cell.angle_alpha   90.00
_cell.angle_beta   90.00
_cell.angle_gamma   90.00
#
_symmetry.space_group_name_H-M   'P 1'
#
loop_
_entity.id
_entity.type
_entity.pdbx_description
1 polymer ?
#
loop_
_entity_poly.entity_id
_entity_poly.type
_entity_poly.pdbx_seq_one_letter_code
_entity_poly.pdbx_strand_id
1 'polypeptide(L)'
;MRRFSRPAFGRDSHRERAVAEYLDYHLYPKHFQSTGRVNDKERQLAGIDLFATHKDIEGEMKIDEKAATSWAHKMDLKTFAFELQWMLDGREMGGWFMDMNQYRETTHWMCIWPRTMGEPLEKMEDIVRAEVMLVGVKVLRRWVRKGASRKSGFLEDVIDRLRNGEDDELQWAGLRVRISRNLPEQPINLLIPREKLRELSGGMVWNLSK
;
A
#
# COMPACT_ATOMS: atom_id res chain seq x y z
N MET A 1 -16.95 -29.56 6.65
CA MET A 1 -17.03 -28.28 7.39
C MET A 1 -15.64 -27.65 7.34
N ARG A 2 -15.35 -26.74 6.39
CA ARG A 2 -14.04 -26.05 6.30
C ARG A 2 -14.02 -24.97 7.39
N ARG A 3 -13.09 -25.08 8.34
CA ARG A 3 -12.82 -24.02 9.30
C ARG A 3 -12.31 -22.82 8.52
N PHE A 4 -13.11 -21.78 8.42
CA PHE A 4 -12.64 -20.48 7.96
C PHE A 4 -11.60 -19.98 8.96
N SER A 5 -10.34 -19.92 8.54
CA SER A 5 -9.31 -19.25 9.31
C SER A 5 -9.67 -17.78 9.40
N ARG A 6 -9.67 -17.23 10.62
CA ARG A 6 -9.82 -15.78 10.82
C ARG A 6 -8.83 -15.03 9.93
N PRO A 7 -9.24 -13.88 9.37
CA PRO A 7 -8.33 -13.03 8.59
C PRO A 7 -7.02 -12.82 9.35
N ALA A 8 -5.92 -12.67 8.60
CA ALA A 8 -4.56 -12.51 9.16
C ALA A 8 -4.34 -11.18 9.91
N PHE A 9 -5.41 -10.41 10.20
CA PHE A 9 -5.40 -9.10 10.84
C PHE A 9 -4.47 -8.99 12.06
N GLY A 10 -4.32 -10.05 12.86
CA GLY A 10 -3.47 -9.99 14.06
C GLY A 10 -1.97 -9.99 13.77
N ARG A 11 -1.53 -10.71 12.74
CA ARG A 11 -0.10 -10.77 12.34
C ARG A 11 0.31 -9.56 11.51
N ASP A 12 -0.57 -9.10 10.65
CA ASP A 12 -0.29 -7.94 9.80
C ASP A 12 -0.24 -6.66 10.63
N SER A 13 -1.15 -6.48 11.60
CA SER A 13 -1.13 -5.32 12.50
C SER A 13 0.15 -5.25 13.38
N HIS A 14 0.76 -6.40 13.72
CA HIS A 14 2.01 -6.42 14.48
C HIS A 14 3.20 -5.95 13.62
N ARG A 15 3.28 -6.43 12.38
CA ARG A 15 4.30 -6.03 11.42
C ARG A 15 4.17 -4.57 10.98
N GLU A 16 2.94 -4.12 10.78
CA GLU A 16 2.65 -2.72 10.50
C GLU A 16 3.09 -1.81 11.64
N ARG A 17 2.86 -2.21 12.89
CA ARG A 17 3.38 -1.50 14.07
C ARG A 17 4.90 -1.42 14.09
N ALA A 18 5.60 -2.52 13.82
CA ALA A 18 7.05 -2.54 13.76
C ALA A 18 7.61 -1.59 12.69
N VAL A 19 6.93 -1.49 11.53
CA VAL A 19 7.27 -0.52 10.48
C VAL A 19 6.99 0.91 10.96
N ALA A 20 5.84 1.15 11.57
CA ALA A 20 5.48 2.47 12.07
C ALA A 20 6.51 2.98 13.11
N GLU A 21 6.89 2.13 14.07
CA GLU A 21 7.94 2.43 15.06
C GLU A 21 9.30 2.73 14.37
N TYR A 22 9.65 1.96 13.33
CA TYR A 22 10.87 2.21 12.56
C TYR A 22 10.85 3.58 11.86
N LEU A 23 9.72 3.98 11.28
CA LEU A 23 9.57 5.28 10.65
C LEU A 23 9.57 6.43 11.67
N ASP A 24 8.95 6.24 12.82
CA ASP A 24 8.93 7.22 13.92
C ASP A 24 10.33 7.52 14.43
N TYR A 25 11.23 6.53 14.39
CA TYR A 25 12.62 6.71 14.83
C TYR A 25 13.54 7.19 13.72
N HIS A 26 13.44 6.63 12.50
CA HIS A 26 14.43 6.81 11.45
C HIS A 26 14.06 7.84 10.38
N LEU A 27 12.75 8.07 10.13
CA LEU A 27 12.29 8.93 9.04
C LEU A 27 11.77 10.28 9.53
N TYR A 28 10.72 10.26 10.34
CA TYR A 28 9.95 11.46 10.63
C TYR A 28 10.74 12.56 11.31
N PRO A 29 11.54 12.31 12.36
CA PRO A 29 12.29 13.36 13.04
C PRO A 29 13.34 14.06 12.17
N LYS A 30 13.77 13.38 11.10
CA LYS A 30 14.85 13.88 10.23
C LYS A 30 14.34 14.62 9.00
N HIS A 31 13.14 14.29 8.53
CA HIS A 31 12.68 14.73 7.21
C HIS A 31 11.37 15.50 7.24
N PHE A 32 10.61 15.46 8.33
CA PHE A 32 9.33 16.16 8.43
C PHE A 32 9.40 17.28 9.48
N GLN A 33 8.66 18.37 9.23
CA GLN A 33 8.61 19.52 10.15
C GLN A 33 7.75 19.21 11.37
N SER A 34 6.64 18.51 11.15
CA SER A 34 5.76 18.03 12.21
C SER A 34 5.13 16.71 11.80
N THR A 35 4.85 15.87 12.78
CA THR A 35 4.12 14.62 12.61
C THR A 35 3.25 14.35 13.82
N GLY A 36 2.09 13.73 13.59
CA GLY A 36 1.16 13.31 14.63
C GLY A 36 0.46 12.00 14.25
N ARG A 37 0.72 10.93 15.00
CA ARG A 37 0.05 9.64 14.84
C ARG A 37 -1.43 9.76 15.12
N VAL A 38 -2.25 9.12 14.29
CA VAL A 38 -3.68 9.02 14.52
C VAL A 38 -3.96 7.84 15.44
N ASN A 39 -4.52 8.12 16.61
CA ASN A 39 -4.94 7.10 17.58
C ASN A 39 -6.45 6.82 17.52
N ASP A 40 -7.18 7.61 16.75
CA ASP A 40 -8.61 7.47 16.54
C ASP A 40 -8.88 6.36 15.51
N LYS A 41 -9.65 5.34 15.94
CA LYS A 41 -9.93 4.17 15.10
C LYS A 41 -10.77 4.50 13.86
N GLU A 42 -11.66 5.46 13.94
CA GLU A 42 -12.49 5.88 12.81
C GLU A 42 -11.63 6.50 11.71
N ARG A 43 -10.68 7.37 12.07
CA ARG A 43 -9.73 7.97 11.13
C ARG A 43 -8.77 6.93 10.54
N GLN A 44 -8.30 5.98 11.33
CA GLN A 44 -7.48 4.87 10.83
C GLN A 44 -8.24 4.03 9.81
N LEU A 45 -9.51 3.72 10.07
CA LEU A 45 -10.37 3.03 9.12
C LEU A 45 -10.65 3.85 7.86
N ALA A 46 -10.57 5.17 7.94
CA ALA A 46 -10.63 6.09 6.80
C ALA A 46 -9.28 6.24 6.06
N GLY A 47 -8.26 5.44 6.42
CA GLY A 47 -6.94 5.42 5.80
C GLY A 47 -6.08 6.62 6.16
N ILE A 48 -6.14 7.08 7.42
CA ILE A 48 -5.26 8.13 7.93
C ILE A 48 -4.50 7.57 9.14
N ASP A 49 -3.22 7.25 8.94
CA ASP A 49 -2.34 6.78 10.00
C ASP A 49 -1.58 7.93 10.66
N LEU A 50 -1.33 9.01 9.88
CA LEU A 50 -0.46 10.10 10.28
C LEU A 50 -0.90 11.43 9.67
N PHE A 51 -0.85 12.50 10.45
CA PHE A 51 -0.80 13.89 9.98
C PHE A 51 0.66 14.35 9.94
N ALA A 52 1.07 15.03 8.86
CA ALA A 52 2.44 15.51 8.73
C ALA A 52 2.55 16.78 7.90
N THR A 53 3.61 17.56 8.15
CA THR A 53 4.01 18.68 7.29
C THR A 53 5.44 18.47 6.79
N HIS A 54 5.70 18.89 5.57
CA HIS A 54 7.02 18.82 4.94
C HIS A 54 7.35 20.14 4.25
N LYS A 55 8.61 20.59 4.28
CA LYS A 55 9.03 21.89 3.75
C LYS A 55 8.73 22.10 2.26
N ASP A 56 8.72 21.01 1.48
CA ASP A 56 8.51 21.06 0.02
C ASP A 56 7.07 20.73 -0.38
N ILE A 57 6.15 20.57 0.58
CA ILE A 57 4.73 20.27 0.33
C ILE A 57 3.89 21.28 1.09
N GLU A 58 3.04 21.99 0.37
CA GLU A 58 2.14 23.00 0.95
C GLU A 58 1.02 22.32 1.76
N GLY A 59 0.84 22.77 3.00
CA GLY A 59 -0.21 22.34 3.91
C GLY A 59 0.07 21.03 4.62
N GLU A 60 -0.94 20.59 5.38
CA GLU A 60 -0.90 19.36 6.16
C GLU A 60 -1.28 18.16 5.27
N MET A 61 -0.47 17.12 5.34
CA MET A 61 -0.71 15.84 4.69
C MET A 61 -1.45 14.89 5.60
N LYS A 62 -2.42 14.15 5.05
CA LYS A 62 -3.08 12.99 5.66
C LYS A 62 -2.51 11.75 4.99
N ILE A 63 -1.65 11.06 5.70
CA ILE A 63 -0.84 9.96 5.17
C ILE A 63 -1.42 8.62 5.61
N ASP A 64 -1.54 7.70 4.65
CA ASP A 64 -1.84 6.29 4.83
C ASP A 64 -0.55 5.49 4.55
N GLU A 65 -0.02 4.80 5.57
CA GLU A 65 1.20 4.01 5.50
C GLU A 65 0.91 2.61 4.96
N LYS A 66 1.56 2.23 3.89
CA LYS A 66 1.43 0.92 3.28
C LYS A 66 2.78 0.24 3.16
N ALA A 67 2.95 -0.91 3.79
CA ALA A 67 4.24 -1.61 3.83
C ALA A 67 4.17 -3.01 3.23
N ALA A 68 5.18 -3.36 2.44
CA ALA A 68 5.33 -4.68 1.83
C ALA A 68 5.94 -5.69 2.83
N THR A 69 5.33 -5.83 4.01
CA THR A 69 5.86 -6.58 5.17
C THR A 69 6.07 -8.07 4.90
N SER A 70 5.16 -8.71 4.18
CA SER A 70 5.23 -10.16 3.86
C SER A 70 6.42 -10.54 2.98
N TRP A 71 7.08 -9.56 2.37
CA TRP A 71 8.22 -9.75 1.47
C TRP A 71 9.54 -9.25 2.05
N ALA A 72 9.54 -8.69 3.26
CA ALA A 72 10.70 -8.07 3.87
C ALA A 72 11.96 -8.97 3.92
N HIS A 73 11.77 -10.27 4.11
CA HIS A 73 12.84 -11.26 4.22
C HIS A 73 13.14 -12.03 2.93
N LYS A 74 12.31 -11.89 1.89
CA LYS A 74 12.38 -12.77 0.71
C LYS A 74 13.16 -12.15 -0.45
N MET A 75 12.72 -11.03 -0.95
CA MET A 75 13.25 -10.46 -2.19
C MET A 75 13.08 -8.95 -2.26
N ASP A 76 13.82 -8.33 -3.18
CA ASP A 76 13.66 -6.93 -3.53
C ASP A 76 12.51 -6.78 -4.54
N LEU A 77 11.34 -6.37 -4.05
CA LEU A 77 10.16 -6.20 -4.89
C LEU A 77 10.34 -5.06 -5.88
N LYS A 78 10.11 -5.36 -7.15
CA LYS A 78 10.13 -4.38 -8.25
C LYS A 78 8.83 -3.60 -8.41
N THR A 79 7.79 -3.99 -7.69
CA THR A 79 6.46 -3.36 -7.74
C THR A 79 5.93 -3.10 -6.33
N PHE A 80 4.90 -2.25 -6.25
CA PHE A 80 4.05 -2.12 -5.09
C PHE A 80 2.62 -2.51 -5.44
N ALA A 81 1.92 -3.17 -4.51
CA ALA A 81 0.57 -3.67 -4.69
C ALA A 81 -0.44 -2.63 -4.18
N PHE A 82 -1.32 -2.17 -5.06
CA PHE A 82 -2.43 -1.27 -4.74
C PHE A 82 -3.73 -2.05 -4.79
N GLU A 83 -4.34 -2.28 -3.64
CA GLU A 83 -5.52 -3.11 -3.52
C GLU A 83 -6.73 -2.46 -4.19
N LEU A 84 -7.32 -3.21 -5.14
CA LEU A 84 -8.49 -2.81 -5.90
C LEU A 84 -9.78 -3.36 -5.27
N GLN A 85 -9.73 -4.63 -4.84
CA GLN A 85 -10.86 -5.36 -4.30
C GLN A 85 -10.38 -6.51 -3.42
N TRP A 86 -11.18 -6.90 -2.43
CA TRP A 86 -10.94 -8.06 -1.57
C TRP A 86 -12.26 -8.71 -1.16
N MET A 87 -12.22 -9.88 -0.51
CA MET A 87 -13.39 -10.63 -0.08
C MET A 87 -13.53 -10.61 1.44
N LEU A 88 -14.72 -10.32 1.93
CA LEU A 88 -15.11 -10.45 3.34
C LEU A 88 -16.36 -11.31 3.44
N ASP A 89 -16.26 -12.47 4.06
CA ASP A 89 -17.40 -13.39 4.27
C ASP A 89 -18.22 -13.65 2.99
N GLY A 90 -17.51 -13.84 1.88
CA GLY A 90 -18.12 -14.09 0.57
C GLY A 90 -18.66 -12.85 -0.14
N ARG A 91 -18.44 -11.64 0.39
CA ARG A 91 -18.84 -10.38 -0.22
C ARG A 91 -17.63 -9.66 -0.78
N GLU A 92 -17.79 -9.03 -1.92
CA GLU A 92 -16.79 -8.16 -2.53
C GLU A 92 -16.75 -6.81 -1.81
N MET A 93 -15.54 -6.41 -1.42
CA MET A 93 -15.25 -5.15 -0.76
C MET A 93 -14.30 -4.32 -1.61
N GLY A 94 -14.55 -3.01 -1.70
CA GLY A 94 -13.61 -2.10 -2.36
C GLY A 94 -12.27 -2.06 -1.64
N GLY A 95 -11.17 -2.18 -2.39
CA GLY A 95 -9.83 -1.99 -1.86
C GLY A 95 -9.50 -0.51 -1.68
N TRP A 96 -8.51 -0.22 -0.86
CA TRP A 96 -8.13 1.16 -0.48
C TRP A 96 -7.72 2.05 -1.66
N PHE A 97 -7.32 1.47 -2.78
CA PHE A 97 -7.04 2.24 -3.99
C PHE A 97 -8.32 2.69 -4.72
N MET A 98 -9.36 1.86 -4.73
CA MET A 98 -10.61 2.10 -5.46
C MET A 98 -11.66 2.82 -4.63
N ASP A 99 -11.80 2.48 -3.35
CA ASP A 99 -12.83 3.05 -2.48
C ASP A 99 -12.53 4.52 -2.14
N MET A 100 -13.09 5.41 -2.96
CA MET A 100 -12.95 6.86 -2.79
C MET A 100 -13.85 7.41 -1.68
N ASN A 101 -14.84 6.68 -1.22
CA ASN A 101 -15.74 7.14 -0.16
C ASN A 101 -15.08 6.95 1.21
N GLN A 102 -14.55 5.76 1.46
CA GLN A 102 -13.85 5.45 2.71
C GLN A 102 -12.52 6.22 2.82
N TYR A 103 -11.70 6.25 1.76
CA TYR A 103 -10.36 6.85 1.75
C TYR A 103 -10.33 8.26 1.12
N ARG A 104 -11.43 9.00 1.21
CA ARG A 104 -11.58 10.33 0.56
C ARG A 104 -10.64 11.40 1.13
N GLU A 105 -10.26 11.28 2.39
CA GLU A 105 -9.47 12.27 3.08
C GLU A 105 -7.96 12.03 2.97
N THR A 106 -7.54 10.81 2.64
CA THR A 106 -6.13 10.48 2.42
C THR A 106 -5.57 11.31 1.28
N THR A 107 -4.52 12.07 1.57
CA THR A 107 -3.86 12.93 0.56
C THR A 107 -2.63 12.27 -0.05
N HIS A 108 -1.93 11.43 0.72
CA HIS A 108 -0.70 10.76 0.32
C HIS A 108 -0.69 9.30 0.79
N TRP A 109 -0.12 8.44 -0.02
CA TRP A 109 0.30 7.10 0.37
C TRP A 109 1.79 7.09 0.63
N MET A 110 2.18 6.52 1.76
CA MET A 110 3.57 6.21 2.05
C MET A 110 3.83 4.75 1.72
N CYS A 111 4.48 4.51 0.59
CA CYS A 111 4.83 3.17 0.13
C CYS A 111 6.17 2.76 0.74
N ILE A 112 6.19 1.65 1.49
CA ILE A 112 7.34 1.24 2.31
C ILE A 112 7.79 -0.16 1.91
N TRP A 113 9.09 -0.32 1.59
CA TRP A 113 9.76 -1.61 1.34
C TRP A 113 10.76 -1.89 2.45
N PRO A 114 10.31 -2.47 3.60
CA PRO A 114 11.22 -2.87 4.66
C PRO A 114 12.05 -4.08 4.25
N ARG A 115 13.28 -4.21 4.80
CA ARG A 115 14.16 -5.34 4.58
C ARG A 115 14.70 -5.85 5.91
N THR A 116 14.66 -7.17 6.07
CA THR A 116 15.24 -7.90 7.20
C THR A 116 16.42 -8.77 6.75
N MET A 117 17.16 -9.35 7.68
CA MET A 117 18.33 -10.23 7.42
C MET A 117 17.93 -11.70 7.18
N GLY A 118 16.87 -11.94 6.39
CA GLY A 118 16.43 -13.29 6.04
C GLY A 118 15.35 -13.88 6.94
N GLU A 119 15.10 -13.29 8.11
CA GLU A 119 14.02 -13.66 9.01
C GLU A 119 12.74 -12.84 8.77
N PRO A 120 11.56 -13.38 9.05
CA PRO A 120 10.31 -12.63 9.02
C PRO A 120 10.38 -11.36 9.89
N LEU A 121 9.70 -10.32 9.45
CA LEU A 121 9.56 -9.09 10.22
C LEU A 121 8.62 -9.32 11.41
N GLU A 122 9.12 -9.13 12.63
CA GLU A 122 8.33 -9.24 13.87
C GLU A 122 8.40 -7.98 14.73
N LYS A 123 9.52 -7.25 14.70
CA LYS A 123 9.76 -6.04 15.49
C LYS A 123 10.62 -5.04 14.73
N MET A 124 10.64 -3.79 15.20
CA MET A 124 11.40 -2.70 14.56
C MET A 124 12.88 -3.05 14.37
N GLU A 125 13.49 -3.76 15.33
CA GLU A 125 14.91 -4.11 15.29
C GLU A 125 15.27 -5.09 14.17
N ASP A 126 14.30 -5.81 13.63
CA ASP A 126 14.52 -6.74 12.51
C ASP A 126 14.75 -5.97 11.19
N ILE A 127 14.26 -4.73 11.10
CA ILE A 127 14.41 -3.91 9.89
C ILE A 127 15.84 -3.35 9.84
N VAL A 128 16.62 -3.80 8.87
CA VAL A 128 17.99 -3.33 8.62
C VAL A 128 18.03 -2.15 7.67
N ARG A 129 17.07 -2.07 6.77
CA ARG A 129 16.88 -0.94 5.85
C ARG A 129 15.46 -0.87 5.35
N ALA A 130 15.04 0.31 4.91
CA ALA A 130 13.77 0.49 4.20
C ALA A 130 13.94 1.53 3.10
N GLU A 131 13.32 1.29 1.95
CA GLU A 131 13.03 2.37 1.01
C GLU A 131 11.61 2.84 1.25
N VAL A 132 11.43 4.15 1.26
CA VAL A 132 10.15 4.82 1.54
C VAL A 132 9.89 5.84 0.45
N MET A 133 8.68 5.84 -0.09
CA MET A 133 8.24 6.82 -1.11
C MET A 133 6.91 7.43 -0.69
N LEU A 134 6.84 8.76 -0.69
CA LEU A 134 5.61 9.49 -0.45
C LEU A 134 4.99 9.88 -1.80
N VAL A 135 3.79 9.39 -2.09
CA VAL A 135 3.12 9.58 -3.38
C VAL A 135 1.75 10.20 -3.17
N GLY A 136 1.50 11.34 -3.84
CA GLY A 136 0.20 12.00 -3.78
C GLY A 136 -0.91 11.13 -4.39
N VAL A 137 -2.00 10.90 -3.64
CA VAL A 137 -3.15 10.08 -4.07
C VAL A 137 -3.72 10.58 -5.41
N LYS A 138 -3.92 11.90 -5.54
CA LYS A 138 -4.44 12.51 -6.78
C LYS A 138 -3.47 12.36 -7.95
N VAL A 139 -2.16 12.42 -7.69
CA VAL A 139 -1.11 12.27 -8.72
C VAL A 139 -1.13 10.85 -9.27
N LEU A 140 -1.08 9.86 -8.39
CA LEU A 140 -1.07 8.45 -8.79
C LEU A 140 -2.36 8.04 -9.50
N ARG A 141 -3.53 8.37 -8.94
CA ARG A 141 -4.83 8.06 -9.57
C ARG A 141 -4.99 8.73 -10.93
N ARG A 142 -4.49 9.97 -11.10
CA ARG A 142 -4.48 10.66 -12.39
C ARG A 142 -3.59 9.96 -13.41
N TRP A 143 -2.41 9.53 -12.98
CA TRP A 143 -1.49 8.80 -13.85
C TRP A 143 -2.08 7.46 -14.29
N VAL A 144 -2.64 6.68 -13.39
CA VAL A 144 -3.32 5.40 -13.70
C VAL A 144 -4.46 5.63 -14.71
N ARG A 145 -5.32 6.63 -14.48
CA ARG A 145 -6.43 6.97 -15.41
C ARG A 145 -5.96 7.43 -16.78
N LYS A 146 -4.84 8.16 -16.87
CA LYS A 146 -4.28 8.58 -18.16
C LYS A 146 -3.67 7.41 -18.95
N GLY A 147 -3.11 6.41 -18.26
CA GLY A 147 -2.59 5.19 -18.87
C GLY A 147 -3.71 4.28 -19.40
N ALA A 148 -4.90 4.35 -18.81
CA ALA A 148 -6.11 3.69 -19.27
C ALA A 148 -6.58 4.31 -20.57
N SER A 149 -6.04 3.84 -21.70
CA SER A 149 -6.52 4.24 -23.02
C SER A 149 -7.88 3.56 -23.30
N ARG A 150 -8.64 4.10 -24.30
CA ARG A 150 -9.89 3.45 -24.77
C ARG A 150 -9.71 1.98 -25.20
N LYS A 151 -8.47 1.57 -25.52
CA LYS A 151 -8.12 0.20 -25.90
C LYS A 151 -7.90 -0.72 -24.69
N SER A 152 -7.71 -0.19 -23.48
CA SER A 152 -7.42 -0.98 -22.29
C SER A 152 -8.67 -1.59 -21.65
N GLY A 153 -9.87 -1.18 -22.06
CA GLY A 153 -11.13 -1.57 -21.42
C GLY A 153 -11.30 -0.92 -20.02
N PHE A 154 -12.34 -1.31 -19.33
CA PHE A 154 -12.59 -0.87 -17.97
C PHE A 154 -11.79 -1.74 -16.99
N LEU A 155 -11.31 -1.16 -15.91
CA LEU A 155 -10.58 -1.88 -14.86
C LEU A 155 -11.50 -2.88 -14.16
N GLU A 156 -12.77 -2.55 -14.04
CA GLU A 156 -13.83 -3.38 -13.49
C GLU A 156 -13.96 -4.70 -14.27
N ASP A 157 -13.91 -4.67 -15.59
CA ASP A 157 -13.97 -5.90 -16.43
C ASP A 157 -12.79 -6.83 -16.14
N VAL A 158 -11.61 -6.27 -15.87
CA VAL A 158 -10.42 -7.04 -15.50
C VAL A 158 -10.57 -7.67 -14.12
N ILE A 159 -11.15 -6.93 -13.19
CA ILE A 159 -11.45 -7.42 -11.83
C ILE A 159 -12.44 -8.59 -11.91
N ASP A 160 -13.53 -8.44 -12.68
CA ASP A 160 -14.57 -9.46 -12.85
C ASP A 160 -14.01 -10.74 -13.48
N ARG A 161 -13.18 -10.63 -14.50
CA ARG A 161 -12.50 -11.78 -15.12
C ARG A 161 -11.60 -12.52 -14.14
N LEU A 162 -10.83 -11.78 -13.34
CA LEU A 162 -10.02 -12.38 -12.28
C LEU A 162 -10.89 -13.08 -11.23
N ARG A 163 -12.03 -12.50 -10.83
CA ARG A 163 -12.98 -13.14 -9.90
C ARG A 163 -13.60 -14.41 -10.45
N ASN A 164 -13.96 -14.42 -11.72
CA ASN A 164 -14.56 -15.56 -12.41
C ASN A 164 -13.57 -16.73 -12.64
N GLY A 165 -12.30 -16.56 -12.31
CA GLY A 165 -11.32 -17.64 -12.33
C GLY A 165 -10.70 -17.89 -13.72
N GLU A 166 -10.82 -16.94 -14.63
CA GLU A 166 -10.25 -17.07 -15.99
C GLU A 166 -8.71 -17.10 -15.94
N ASP A 167 -8.12 -16.24 -15.09
CA ASP A 167 -6.68 -16.11 -14.90
C ASP A 167 -6.34 -15.71 -13.46
N ASP A 168 -5.07 -15.80 -13.07
CA ASP A 168 -4.56 -15.25 -11.80
C ASP A 168 -3.90 -13.87 -11.98
N GLU A 169 -3.52 -13.52 -13.21
CA GLU A 169 -2.92 -12.23 -13.54
C GLU A 169 -3.33 -11.79 -14.95
N LEU A 170 -3.75 -10.55 -15.10
CA LEU A 170 -4.10 -9.93 -16.37
C LEU A 170 -3.33 -8.61 -16.57
N GLN A 171 -3.20 -8.20 -17.82
CA GLN A 171 -2.64 -6.90 -18.17
C GLN A 171 -3.76 -5.88 -18.34
N TRP A 172 -3.57 -4.67 -17.76
CA TRP A 172 -4.45 -3.54 -17.95
C TRP A 172 -3.64 -2.24 -18.04
N ALA A 173 -3.83 -1.49 -19.12
CA ALA A 173 -3.11 -0.23 -19.34
C ALA A 173 -1.57 -0.34 -19.23
N GLY A 174 -1.00 -1.49 -19.59
CA GLY A 174 0.44 -1.78 -19.45
C GLY A 174 0.90 -2.12 -18.04
N LEU A 175 -0.04 -2.23 -17.10
CA LEU A 175 0.19 -2.66 -15.72
C LEU A 175 -0.36 -4.07 -15.49
N ARG A 176 0.18 -4.77 -14.50
CA ARG A 176 -0.32 -6.07 -14.07
C ARG A 176 -1.39 -5.92 -13.01
N VAL A 177 -2.49 -6.64 -13.18
CA VAL A 177 -3.55 -6.80 -12.17
C VAL A 177 -3.56 -8.26 -11.76
N ARG A 178 -3.42 -8.55 -10.47
CA ARG A 178 -3.25 -9.91 -9.97
C ARG A 178 -4.18 -10.20 -8.81
N ILE A 179 -4.78 -11.41 -8.81
CA ILE A 179 -5.50 -11.95 -7.67
C ILE A 179 -4.60 -12.91 -6.86
N SER A 180 -4.70 -12.87 -5.53
CA SER A 180 -4.00 -13.78 -4.61
C SER A 180 -4.97 -14.81 -4.04
N ARG A 181 -5.30 -15.86 -4.83
CA ARG A 181 -6.29 -16.89 -4.46
C ARG A 181 -5.91 -17.74 -3.25
N ASN A 182 -4.63 -17.78 -2.91
CA ASN A 182 -4.12 -18.52 -1.75
C ASN A 182 -4.37 -17.81 -0.41
N LEU A 183 -4.81 -16.56 -0.45
CA LEU A 183 -5.19 -15.81 0.75
C LEU A 183 -6.71 -15.90 0.98
N PRO A 184 -7.18 -15.93 2.23
CA PRO A 184 -8.61 -15.99 2.53
C PRO A 184 -9.41 -14.83 1.92
N GLU A 185 -8.85 -13.64 1.92
CA GLU A 185 -9.45 -12.42 1.41
C GLU A 185 -9.36 -12.30 -0.12
N GLN A 186 -8.55 -13.15 -0.76
CA GLN A 186 -8.33 -13.17 -2.20
C GLN A 186 -8.18 -11.75 -2.81
N PRO A 187 -7.26 -10.92 -2.31
CA PRO A 187 -7.15 -9.56 -2.78
C PRO A 187 -6.75 -9.50 -4.25
N ILE A 188 -7.37 -8.56 -4.97
CA ILE A 188 -6.98 -8.17 -6.32
C ILE A 188 -6.18 -6.88 -6.21
N ASN A 189 -4.98 -6.89 -6.76
CA ASN A 189 -4.03 -5.79 -6.67
C ASN A 189 -3.58 -5.30 -8.04
N LEU A 190 -3.51 -3.98 -8.21
CA LEU A 190 -2.79 -3.32 -9.28
C LEU A 190 -1.31 -3.24 -8.89
N LEU A 191 -0.44 -3.84 -9.69
CA LEU A 191 1.00 -3.86 -9.44
C LEU A 191 1.67 -2.70 -10.19
N ILE A 192 2.08 -1.68 -9.45
CA ILE A 192 2.72 -0.49 -10.02
C ILE A 192 4.25 -0.63 -9.89
N PRO A 193 5.02 -0.43 -10.99
CA PRO A 193 6.48 -0.50 -10.94
C PRO A 193 7.07 0.51 -9.96
N ARG A 194 8.05 0.06 -9.16
CA ARG A 194 8.76 0.87 -8.15
C ARG A 194 9.41 2.12 -8.76
N GLU A 195 10.01 1.98 -9.95
CA GLU A 195 10.58 3.09 -10.71
C GLU A 195 9.52 4.16 -11.03
N LYS A 196 8.31 3.73 -11.38
CA LYS A 196 7.21 4.65 -11.66
C LYS A 196 6.73 5.39 -10.41
N LEU A 197 6.67 4.71 -9.27
CA LEU A 197 6.35 5.37 -8.00
C LEU A 197 7.41 6.40 -7.62
N ARG A 198 8.69 6.10 -7.89
CA ARG A 198 9.80 7.03 -7.67
C ARG A 198 9.66 8.31 -8.52
N GLU A 199 9.29 8.16 -9.79
CA GLU A 199 8.99 9.33 -10.64
C GLU A 199 7.81 10.17 -10.09
N LEU A 200 6.73 9.48 -9.69
CA LEU A 200 5.50 10.12 -9.24
C LEU A 200 5.61 10.73 -7.84
N SER A 201 6.59 10.31 -7.04
CA SER A 201 6.86 10.88 -5.72
C SER A 201 7.46 12.28 -5.77
N GLY A 202 7.90 12.75 -6.96
CA GLY A 202 8.49 14.09 -7.09
C GLY A 202 9.76 14.31 -6.27
N GLY A 203 10.53 13.24 -6.00
CA GLY A 203 11.75 13.29 -5.19
C GLY A 203 11.56 12.95 -3.71
N MET A 204 10.32 12.73 -3.26
CA MET A 204 10.02 12.28 -1.89
C MET A 204 10.35 10.80 -1.72
N VAL A 205 11.64 10.48 -1.72
CA VAL A 205 12.19 9.12 -1.62
C VAL A 205 13.29 9.10 -0.57
N TRP A 206 13.18 8.19 0.38
CA TRP A 206 14.17 8.01 1.43
C TRP A 206 14.67 6.56 1.47
N ASN A 207 15.99 6.42 1.57
CA ASN A 207 16.66 5.15 1.81
C ASN A 207 17.16 5.16 3.25
N LEU A 208 16.46 4.45 4.11
CA LEU A 208 16.76 4.38 5.53
C LEU A 208 17.61 3.15 5.81
N SER A 209 18.62 3.31 6.65
CA SER A 209 19.45 2.22 7.20
C SER A 209 19.73 2.50 8.68
N LYS A 210 19.95 1.43 9.42
CA LYS A 210 20.52 1.54 10.77
C LYS A 210 21.92 2.08 10.72
#